data_15701422a909001a50290d07d8fc1de6
#
_entry.id   15701422a909001a50290d07d8fc1de6
#
_cell.length_a   1.000
_cell.length_b   1.000
_cell.length_c   1.000
_cell.angle_alpha   90.00
_cell.angle_beta   90.00
_cell.angle_gamma   90.00
#
_symmetry.space_group_name_H-M   'P 1'
#
loop_
_entity.id
_entity.type
_entity.pdbx_description
1 polymer ?
#
loop_
_entity_poly.entity_id
_entity_poly.type
_entity_poly.pdbx_seq_one_letter_code
_entity_poly.pdbx_strand_id
1 'polypeptide(L)'
;MYKLDFSIQALDYYNKLYFHDRSDFKRIDAALDSLKINPFKGKPLKLSLKGNYSLRVGVYRIVYSINRKEKTLSSIQLKKKC
;
A
#
# COMPACT_ATOMS: atom_id res chain seq x y z
N MET A 1 15.37 3.09 4.13
CA MET A 1 14.22 2.34 3.61
C MET A 1 13.05 2.44 4.57
N TYR A 2 11.86 2.72 4.07
CA TYR A 2 10.68 2.86 4.92
C TYR A 2 10.15 1.51 5.36
N LYS A 3 9.59 1.45 6.56
CA LYS A 3 8.92 0.26 7.08
C LYS A 3 7.45 0.28 6.66
N LEU A 4 6.84 -0.90 6.56
CA LEU A 4 5.44 -1.04 6.21
C LEU A 4 4.63 -1.44 7.44
N ASP A 5 3.56 -0.69 7.72
CA ASP A 5 2.66 -0.97 8.82
C ASP A 5 1.25 -1.14 8.25
N PHE A 6 0.83 -2.40 8.11
CA PHE A 6 -0.45 -2.74 7.52
C PHE A 6 -1.60 -2.62 8.52
N SER A 7 -2.76 -2.18 8.05
CA SER A 7 -3.99 -2.37 8.79
C SER A 7 -4.28 -3.88 8.88
N ILE A 8 -5.06 -4.27 9.87
CA ILE A 8 -5.43 -5.69 10.05
C ILE A 8 -6.12 -6.22 8.81
N GLN A 9 -7.04 -5.43 8.23
CA GLN A 9 -7.75 -5.82 7.01
C GLN A 9 -6.82 -5.99 5.83
N ALA A 10 -5.86 -5.08 5.67
CA ALA A 10 -4.91 -5.15 4.57
C ALA A 10 -4.01 -6.36 4.70
N LEU A 11 -3.53 -6.65 5.89
CA LEU A 11 -2.68 -7.81 6.14
C LEU A 11 -3.43 -9.11 5.84
N ASP A 12 -4.68 -9.22 6.27
CA ASP A 12 -5.50 -10.38 5.98
C ASP A 12 -5.72 -10.55 4.47
N TYR A 13 -6.03 -9.46 3.78
CA TYR A 13 -6.22 -9.48 2.33
C TYR A 13 -4.95 -9.89 1.60
N TYR A 14 -3.82 -9.34 2.01
CA TYR A 14 -2.51 -9.63 1.44
C TYR A 14 -2.18 -11.12 1.58
N ASN A 15 -2.45 -11.70 2.76
CA ASN A 15 -2.23 -13.12 3.01
C ASN A 15 -3.15 -13.99 2.14
N LYS A 16 -4.41 -13.58 1.98
CA LYS A 16 -5.35 -14.32 1.13
C LYS A 16 -4.89 -14.32 -0.33
N LEU A 17 -4.37 -13.23 -0.82
CA LEU A 17 -3.85 -13.16 -2.19
C LEU A 17 -2.70 -14.15 -2.39
N TYR A 18 -1.85 -14.31 -1.38
CA TYR A 18 -0.75 -15.25 -1.47
C TYR A 18 -1.23 -16.67 -1.77
N PHE A 19 -2.36 -17.07 -1.18
CA PHE A 19 -2.90 -18.41 -1.36
C PHE A 19 -3.85 -18.55 -2.55
N HIS A 20 -4.55 -17.49 -2.92
CA HIS A 20 -5.62 -17.57 -3.91
C HIS A 20 -5.27 -16.95 -5.26
N ASP A 21 -4.38 -15.98 -5.30
CA ASP A 21 -4.00 -15.30 -6.54
C ASP A 21 -2.56 -14.84 -6.48
N ARG A 22 -1.66 -15.75 -6.82
CA ARG A 22 -0.21 -15.48 -6.78
C ARG A 22 0.21 -14.37 -7.73
N SER A 23 -0.46 -14.24 -8.87
CA SER A 23 -0.15 -13.22 -9.85
C SER A 23 -0.40 -11.83 -9.28
N ASP A 24 -1.56 -11.63 -8.70
CA ASP A 24 -1.90 -10.34 -8.05
C ASP A 24 -1.06 -10.11 -6.81
N PHE A 25 -0.77 -11.17 -6.06
CA PHE A 25 0.11 -11.06 -4.89
C PHE A 25 1.48 -10.51 -5.30
N LYS A 26 2.07 -11.04 -6.36
CA LYS A 26 3.38 -10.60 -6.83
C LYS A 26 3.37 -9.14 -7.26
N ARG A 27 2.30 -8.70 -7.92
CA ARG A 27 2.15 -7.30 -8.33
C ARG A 27 2.10 -6.37 -7.15
N ILE A 28 1.31 -6.71 -6.15
CA ILE A 28 1.17 -5.90 -4.95
C ILE A 28 2.45 -5.91 -4.14
N ASP A 29 3.07 -7.07 -4.01
CA ASP A 29 4.35 -7.19 -3.29
C ASP A 29 5.43 -6.33 -3.93
N ALA A 30 5.55 -6.37 -5.25
CA ALA A 30 6.52 -5.54 -5.97
C ALA A 30 6.24 -4.05 -5.78
N ALA A 31 4.97 -3.66 -5.79
CA ALA A 31 4.58 -2.28 -5.56
C ALA A 31 4.93 -1.82 -4.15
N LEU A 32 4.69 -2.67 -3.15
CA LEU A 32 5.03 -2.36 -1.76
C LEU A 32 6.55 -2.22 -1.59
N ASP A 33 7.33 -3.09 -2.21
CA ASP A 33 8.79 -2.97 -2.19
C ASP A 33 9.25 -1.66 -2.81
N SER A 34 8.64 -1.26 -3.91
CA SER A 34 8.91 0.01 -4.57
C SER A 34 8.61 1.18 -3.63
N LEU A 35 7.54 1.12 -2.86
CA LEU A 35 7.18 2.16 -1.91
C LEU A 35 8.13 2.25 -0.73
N LYS A 36 8.75 1.15 -0.33
CA LYS A 36 9.79 1.17 0.71
C LYS A 36 10.96 2.05 0.32
N ILE A 37 11.28 2.06 -0.96
CA ILE A 37 12.40 2.84 -1.50
C ILE A 37 11.96 4.27 -1.80
N ASN A 38 10.78 4.44 -2.42
CA ASN A 38 10.26 5.75 -2.78
C ASN A 38 8.79 5.86 -2.37
N PRO A 39 8.51 6.31 -1.14
CA PRO A 39 7.12 6.40 -0.67
C PRO A 39 6.30 7.47 -1.39
N PHE A 40 6.93 8.39 -2.09
CA PHE A 40 6.24 9.46 -2.81
C PHE A 40 5.84 9.06 -4.23
N LYS A 41 6.00 7.81 -4.59
CA LYS A 41 5.61 7.29 -5.90
C LYS A 41 4.10 7.35 -6.13
N GLY A 42 3.31 7.21 -5.07
CA GLY A 42 1.86 7.33 -5.15
C GLY A 42 1.43 8.79 -5.26
N LYS A 43 0.14 8.99 -5.53
CA LYS A 43 -0.43 10.33 -5.64
C LYS A 43 -1.06 10.73 -4.31
N PRO A 44 -0.86 12.00 -3.88
CA PRO A 44 -1.53 12.47 -2.67
C PRO A 44 -3.05 12.50 -2.87
N LEU A 45 -3.79 12.13 -1.83
CA LEU A 45 -5.25 12.17 -1.86
C LEU A 45 -5.71 13.57 -1.45
N LYS A 46 -6.40 14.26 -2.36
CA LYS A 46 -6.78 15.67 -2.17
C LYS A 46 -7.84 15.85 -1.09
N LEU A 47 -8.74 14.90 -0.95
CA LEU A 47 -9.89 15.01 -0.05
C LEU A 47 -9.69 14.28 1.26
N SER A 48 -8.50 13.76 1.50
CA SER A 48 -8.22 13.04 2.74
C SER A 48 -7.29 13.87 3.64
N LEU A 49 -7.07 13.36 4.83
CA LEU A 49 -6.16 13.98 5.79
C LEU A 49 -4.75 14.06 5.20
N LYS A 50 -4.01 15.07 5.64
CA LYS A 50 -2.63 15.27 5.19
C LYS A 50 -1.80 14.01 5.35
N GLY A 51 -1.00 13.72 4.33
CA GLY A 51 -0.06 12.60 4.38
C GLY A 51 -0.60 11.30 3.81
N ASN A 52 -1.84 11.27 3.35
CA ASN A 52 -2.38 10.08 2.72
C ASN A 52 -2.09 10.07 1.22
N TYR A 53 -1.66 8.91 0.74
CA TYR A 53 -1.29 8.69 -0.65
C TYR A 53 -1.97 7.45 -1.19
N SER A 54 -2.07 7.38 -2.49
CA SER A 54 -2.67 6.24 -3.19
C SER A 54 -1.80 5.82 -4.36
N LEU A 55 -1.50 4.53 -4.46
CA LEU A 55 -0.78 3.95 -5.59
C LEU A 55 -1.65 2.91 -6.27
N ARG A 56 -1.84 3.07 -7.57
CA ARG A 56 -2.64 2.15 -8.36
C ARG A 56 -1.79 0.98 -8.83
N VAL A 57 -2.30 -0.24 -8.62
CA VAL A 57 -1.63 -1.48 -9.04
C VAL A 57 -2.66 -2.37 -9.73
N GLY A 58 -2.75 -2.26 -11.05
CA GLY A 58 -3.76 -3.00 -11.81
C GLY A 58 -5.17 -2.61 -11.35
N VAL A 59 -5.94 -3.60 -10.90
CA VAL A 59 -7.30 -3.38 -10.38
C VAL A 59 -7.30 -3.03 -8.89
N TYR A 60 -6.13 -2.97 -8.28
CA TYR A 60 -6.00 -2.68 -6.86
C TYR A 60 -5.49 -1.28 -6.64
N ARG A 61 -5.74 -0.77 -5.44
CA ARG A 61 -5.23 0.52 -4.99
C ARG A 61 -4.67 0.35 -3.59
N ILE A 62 -3.44 0.80 -3.40
CA ILE A 62 -2.79 0.81 -2.09
C ILE A 62 -2.92 2.21 -1.53
N VAL A 63 -3.61 2.34 -0.40
CA VAL A 63 -3.74 3.62 0.31
C VAL A 63 -2.85 3.56 1.55
N TYR A 64 -2.07 4.60 1.76
CA TYR A 64 -1.11 4.61 2.87
C TYR A 64 -0.84 6.04 3.33
N SER A 65 -0.30 6.16 4.55
CA SER A 65 0.16 7.42 5.11
C SER A 65 1.67 7.38 5.25
N ILE A 66 2.33 8.50 5.01
CA ILE A 66 3.78 8.60 5.12
C ILE A 66 4.14 9.31 6.43
N ASN A 67 4.92 8.64 7.27
CA ASN A 67 5.51 9.23 8.46
C ASN A 67 7.01 9.39 8.23
N ARG A 68 7.43 10.62 7.90
CA ARG A 68 8.82 10.90 7.58
C ARG A 68 9.73 10.78 8.80
N LYS A 69 9.23 11.14 9.98
CA LYS A 69 10.00 11.09 11.20
C LYS A 69 10.44 9.68 11.52
N GLU A 70 9.50 8.75 11.44
CA GLU A 70 9.74 7.35 11.77
C GLU A 70 10.10 6.51 10.56
N LYS A 71 10.10 7.11 9.38
CA LYS A 71 10.33 6.43 8.11
C LYS A 71 9.45 5.19 7.98
N THR A 72 8.15 5.40 8.20
CA THR A 72 7.15 4.34 8.19
C THR A 72 5.99 4.72 7.27
N LEU A 73 5.50 3.75 6.51
CA LEU A 73 4.25 3.85 5.79
C LEU A 73 3.19 3.18 6.66
N SER A 74 2.27 3.98 7.18
CA SER A 74 1.27 3.49 8.13
C SER A 74 -0.13 3.45 7.51
N SER A 75 -1.04 2.78 8.20
CA SER A 75 -2.45 2.65 7.78
C SER A 75 -2.59 2.12 6.36
N ILE A 76 -1.72 1.20 5.98
CA ILE A 76 -1.74 0.63 4.63
C ILE A 76 -3.04 -0.14 4.43
N GLN A 77 -3.77 0.21 3.38
CA GLN A 77 -5.01 -0.44 3.01
C GLN A 77 -4.92 -0.93 1.56
N LEU A 78 -5.45 -2.12 1.32
CA LEU A 78 -5.53 -2.67 -0.03
C LEU A 78 -6.99 -2.66 -0.45
N LYS A 79 -7.29 -1.92 -1.52
CA LYS A 79 -8.65 -1.81 -2.04
C LYS A 79 -8.70 -2.32 -3.46
N LYS A 80 -9.70 -3.10 -3.77
CA LYS A 80 -9.94 -3.55 -5.14
C LYS A 80 -10.89 -2.59 -5.80
N LYS A 81 -10.55 -2.14 -7.00
CA LYS A 81 -11.42 -1.29 -7.78
C LYS A 81 -12.57 -2.12 -8.35
N CYS A 82 -13.79 -1.72 -8.06
CA CYS A 82 -14.98 -2.37 -8.63
C CYS A 82 -15.25 -1.90 -10.04
#